data_0f07f3d558385a0213d0a145e1a2794d
#
_entry.id   0f07f3d558385a0213d0a145e1a2794d
#
_cell.length_a   1.000
_cell.length_b   1.000
_cell.length_c   1.000
_cell.angle_alpha   90.00
_cell.angle_beta   90.00
_cell.angle_gamma   90.00
#
_symmetry.space_group_name_H-M   'P 1'
#
loop_
_entity.id
_entity.type
_entity.pdbx_description
1 polymer ?
#
loop_
_entity_poly.entity_id
_entity_poly.type
_entity_poly.pdbx_seq_one_letter_code
_entity_poly.pdbx_strand_id
1 'polypeptide(L)'
;ASQMLSGSTDGLLCTFNVDEADEDEALLFVANTGSSVAKCGYFGPESQFIYAQSDMETLQLWTDDATLLTDFGDVRGSAGSGVPIDYMASFNYDPTEQRLYMAAGTNGGDLHLLHVGAGSLEHVQVLAAGHAGIVRGFSWDLRTDRAVTGAEDGRLSLWTTHEPARTTAAVSGSGSGAGSRSESSSRGRFSPY
;
A
#
# COMPACT_ATOMS: atom_id res chain seq x y z
N ALA A 1 22.09 -12.18 6.62
CA ALA A 1 21.79 -13.22 5.62
C ALA A 1 20.80 -12.65 4.63
N SER A 2 21.00 -12.94 3.35
CA SER A 2 20.04 -12.58 2.31
C SER A 2 18.87 -13.57 2.36
N GLN A 3 17.65 -13.07 2.47
CA GLN A 3 16.46 -13.91 2.57
C GLN A 3 15.57 -13.75 1.34
N MET A 4 14.91 -14.83 0.96
CA MET A 4 13.87 -14.87 -0.07
C MET A 4 12.57 -15.34 0.55
N LEU A 5 11.47 -14.70 0.14
CA LEU A 5 10.10 -15.09 0.53
C LEU A 5 9.36 -15.60 -0.69
N SER A 6 8.69 -16.74 -0.54
CA SER A 6 7.73 -17.23 -1.53
C SER A 6 6.35 -17.39 -0.91
N GLY A 7 5.31 -17.11 -1.69
CA GLY A 7 3.92 -17.40 -1.35
C GLY A 7 3.29 -18.26 -2.43
N SER A 8 2.48 -19.22 -2.03
CA SER A 8 1.89 -20.20 -2.93
C SER A 8 0.37 -20.24 -2.84
N THR A 9 -0.28 -20.72 -3.89
CA THR A 9 -1.74 -20.94 -3.94
C THR A 9 -2.22 -22.05 -3.01
N ASP A 10 -1.31 -22.87 -2.45
CA ASP A 10 -1.62 -23.83 -1.40
C ASP A 10 -1.69 -23.21 0.00
N GLY A 11 -1.46 -21.91 0.12
CA GLY A 11 -1.52 -21.15 1.36
C GLY A 11 -0.20 -21.12 2.14
N LEU A 12 0.89 -21.64 1.58
CA LEU A 12 2.18 -21.63 2.24
C LEU A 12 2.98 -20.37 1.94
N LEU A 13 3.57 -19.82 3.00
CA LEU A 13 4.66 -18.84 2.95
C LEU A 13 5.94 -19.55 3.35
N CYS A 14 6.97 -19.48 2.51
CA CYS A 14 8.26 -20.06 2.81
C CYS A 14 9.34 -19.00 2.78
N THR A 15 10.20 -18.97 3.78
CA THR A 15 11.39 -18.12 3.84
C THR A 15 12.65 -18.94 3.67
N PHE A 16 13.57 -18.44 2.87
CA PHE A 16 14.80 -19.15 2.51
C PHE A 16 16.03 -18.28 2.77
N ASN A 17 17.12 -18.91 3.19
CA ASN A 17 18.46 -18.32 3.16
C ASN A 17 19.07 -18.50 1.76
N VAL A 18 19.20 -17.43 0.98
CA VAL A 18 19.74 -17.51 -0.39
C VAL A 18 21.28 -17.64 -0.43
N ASP A 19 21.95 -17.49 0.71
CA ASP A 19 23.38 -17.68 0.83
C ASP A 19 23.75 -19.16 1.06
N GLU A 20 22.74 -20.03 1.33
CA GLU A 20 22.90 -21.48 1.50
C GLU A 20 22.83 -22.17 0.14
N ALA A 21 23.82 -23.05 -0.13
CA ALA A 21 23.91 -23.76 -1.40
C ALA A 21 23.13 -25.06 -1.43
N ASP A 22 22.82 -25.61 -0.27
CA ASP A 22 22.01 -26.82 -0.12
C ASP A 22 20.53 -26.42 0.00
N GLU A 23 19.70 -26.88 -0.93
CA GLU A 23 18.28 -26.55 -0.98
C GLU A 23 17.52 -27.01 0.27
N ASP A 24 17.90 -28.16 0.83
CA ASP A 24 17.25 -28.74 2.02
C ASP A 24 17.57 -27.90 3.29
N GLU A 25 18.77 -27.31 3.34
CA GLU A 25 19.21 -26.46 4.46
C GLU A 25 18.84 -24.97 4.25
N ALA A 26 18.48 -24.59 3.03
CA ALA A 26 18.11 -23.22 2.69
C ALA A 26 16.76 -22.81 3.26
N LEU A 27 15.82 -23.74 3.45
CA LEU A 27 14.50 -23.46 4.00
C LEU A 27 14.59 -23.09 5.48
N LEU A 28 14.23 -21.84 5.82
CA LEU A 28 14.27 -21.35 7.19
C LEU A 28 12.96 -21.59 7.93
N PHE A 29 11.84 -21.11 7.37
CA PHE A 29 10.54 -21.18 8.01
C PHE A 29 9.43 -21.42 7.01
N VAL A 30 8.35 -22.06 7.47
CA VAL A 30 7.12 -22.28 6.73
C VAL A 30 5.95 -21.85 7.60
N ALA A 31 5.12 -20.95 7.07
CA ALA A 31 3.85 -20.56 7.66
C ALA A 31 2.70 -21.00 6.76
N ASN A 32 1.57 -21.39 7.35
CA ASN A 32 0.35 -21.70 6.61
C ASN A 32 -0.69 -20.60 6.89
N THR A 33 -1.03 -19.84 5.86
CA THR A 33 -2.00 -18.75 5.94
C THR A 33 -3.45 -19.24 5.96
N GLY A 34 -3.69 -20.51 5.60
CA GLY A 34 -5.02 -21.10 5.49
C GLY A 34 -5.80 -20.71 4.23
N SER A 35 -5.21 -19.89 3.35
CA SER A 35 -5.84 -19.41 2.11
C SER A 35 -4.79 -19.23 1.02
N SER A 36 -5.21 -19.33 -0.25
CA SER A 36 -4.34 -19.10 -1.42
C SER A 36 -3.66 -17.72 -1.33
N VAL A 37 -2.33 -17.68 -1.33
CA VAL A 37 -1.56 -16.44 -1.25
C VAL A 37 -1.50 -15.79 -2.64
N ALA A 38 -2.07 -14.59 -2.77
CA ALA A 38 -2.02 -13.80 -3.98
C ALA A 38 -0.80 -12.87 -4.04
N LYS A 39 -0.44 -12.29 -2.88
CA LYS A 39 0.74 -11.42 -2.73
C LYS A 39 1.33 -11.56 -1.34
N CYS A 40 2.64 -11.49 -1.25
CA CYS A 40 3.36 -11.38 0.01
C CYS A 40 4.60 -10.50 -0.16
N GLY A 41 5.14 -10.02 0.94
CA GLY A 41 6.38 -9.24 0.92
C GLY A 41 6.85 -8.90 2.32
N TYR A 42 8.13 -8.56 2.39
CA TYR A 42 8.75 -8.10 3.63
C TYR A 42 8.45 -6.62 3.88
N PHE A 43 8.39 -6.27 5.17
CA PHE A 43 8.35 -4.88 5.64
C PHE A 43 9.03 -4.75 7.00
N GLY A 44 9.14 -3.51 7.49
CA GLY A 44 9.87 -3.21 8.72
C GLY A 44 11.33 -2.84 8.47
N PRO A 45 12.00 -2.15 9.44
CA PRO A 45 13.35 -1.60 9.26
C PRO A 45 14.41 -2.65 8.89
N GLU A 46 14.25 -3.88 9.39
CA GLU A 46 15.17 -5.01 9.17
C GLU A 46 14.51 -6.11 8.33
N SER A 47 13.38 -5.81 7.66
CA SER A 47 12.58 -6.78 6.92
C SER A 47 12.08 -7.94 7.79
N GLN A 48 11.88 -7.70 9.09
CA GLN A 48 11.51 -8.69 10.09
C GLN A 48 10.01 -9.03 10.10
N PHE A 49 9.22 -8.37 9.26
CA PHE A 49 7.80 -8.62 9.15
C PHE A 49 7.43 -9.00 7.72
N ILE A 50 6.34 -9.78 7.61
CA ILE A 50 5.78 -10.25 6.34
C ILE A 50 4.31 -9.87 6.30
N TYR A 51 3.85 -9.28 5.18
CA TYR A 51 2.43 -9.23 4.86
C TYR A 51 2.06 -10.36 3.92
N ALA A 52 0.88 -10.92 4.09
CA ALA A 52 0.28 -11.90 3.19
C ALA A 52 -1.14 -11.50 2.83
N GLN A 53 -1.38 -11.30 1.53
CA GLN A 53 -2.69 -11.09 0.95
C GLN A 53 -3.17 -12.38 0.30
N SER A 54 -4.40 -12.79 0.58
CA SER A 54 -5.03 -13.90 -0.13
C SER A 54 -5.81 -13.43 -1.36
N ASP A 55 -6.17 -14.38 -2.23
CA ASP A 55 -7.09 -14.18 -3.36
C ASP A 55 -8.55 -13.91 -2.92
N MET A 56 -8.87 -14.17 -1.63
CA MET A 56 -10.15 -13.86 -1.01
C MET A 56 -10.18 -12.48 -0.34
N GLU A 57 -9.17 -11.64 -0.60
CA GLU A 57 -9.00 -10.29 -0.01
C GLU A 57 -8.87 -10.32 1.52
N THR A 58 -8.26 -11.38 2.06
CA THR A 58 -7.84 -11.41 3.47
C THR A 58 -6.41 -10.93 3.61
N LEU A 59 -6.10 -10.27 4.74
CA LEU A 59 -4.78 -9.75 5.05
C LEU A 59 -4.29 -10.31 6.38
N GLN A 60 -3.07 -10.84 6.39
CA GLN A 60 -2.37 -11.29 7.58
C GLN A 60 -0.98 -10.65 7.66
N LEU A 61 -0.54 -10.39 8.90
CA LEU A 61 0.81 -9.96 9.21
C LEU A 61 1.51 -11.04 10.03
N TRP A 62 2.76 -11.32 9.66
CA TRP A 62 3.60 -12.35 10.24
C TRP A 62 4.97 -11.78 10.60
N THR A 63 5.69 -12.43 11.47
CA THR A 63 7.14 -12.23 11.63
C THR A 63 7.89 -13.11 10.63
N ASP A 64 9.16 -12.82 10.41
CA ASP A 64 10.05 -13.58 9.53
C ASP A 64 10.35 -14.99 10.06
N ASP A 65 10.03 -15.28 11.33
CA ASP A 65 10.11 -16.60 11.97
C ASP A 65 8.78 -17.39 11.93
N ALA A 66 7.85 -16.98 11.06
CA ALA A 66 6.55 -17.61 10.85
C ALA A 66 5.56 -17.52 12.03
N THR A 67 5.70 -16.52 12.90
CA THR A 67 4.71 -16.22 13.94
C THR A 67 3.63 -15.29 13.42
N LEU A 68 2.34 -15.67 13.52
CA LEU A 68 1.22 -14.82 13.15
C LEU A 68 1.10 -13.66 14.15
N LEU A 69 1.18 -12.42 13.66
CA LEU A 69 1.02 -11.21 14.46
C LEU A 69 -0.42 -10.71 14.47
N THR A 70 -1.04 -10.66 13.30
CA THR A 70 -2.39 -10.13 13.14
C THR A 70 -3.08 -10.79 11.97
N ASP A 71 -4.33 -11.16 12.17
CA ASP A 71 -5.25 -11.59 11.11
C ASP A 71 -6.38 -10.55 11.02
N PHE A 72 -6.41 -9.79 9.92
CA PHE A 72 -7.48 -8.82 9.65
C PHE A 72 -8.73 -9.47 9.06
N GLY A 73 -8.63 -10.74 8.63
CA GLY A 73 -9.68 -11.39 7.87
C GLY A 73 -9.94 -10.68 6.54
N ASP A 74 -11.18 -10.71 6.07
CA ASP A 74 -11.61 -10.02 4.85
C ASP A 74 -11.61 -8.50 5.06
N VAL A 75 -10.71 -7.80 4.36
CA VAL A 75 -10.52 -6.35 4.51
C VAL A 75 -11.67 -5.53 3.91
N ARG A 76 -12.49 -6.11 3.02
CA ARG A 76 -13.64 -5.43 2.41
C ARG A 76 -14.71 -5.02 3.42
N GLY A 77 -14.85 -5.81 4.51
CA GLY A 77 -15.76 -5.51 5.60
C GLY A 77 -15.11 -4.87 6.83
N SER A 78 -13.79 -4.94 6.95
CA SER A 78 -13.03 -4.66 8.17
C SER A 78 -12.32 -3.32 8.18
N ALA A 79 -12.30 -2.60 7.06
CA ALA A 79 -11.73 -1.26 7.05
C ALA A 79 -12.59 -0.38 7.96
N GLY A 80 -12.30 -0.39 9.27
CA GLY A 80 -12.99 0.35 10.33
C GLY A 80 -13.04 1.86 10.12
N SER A 81 -12.57 2.31 8.96
CA SER A 81 -12.59 3.66 8.43
C SER A 81 -13.89 4.02 7.71
N GLY A 82 -14.84 3.09 7.50
CA GLY A 82 -16.05 3.33 6.70
C GLY A 82 -15.78 3.58 5.21
N VAL A 83 -14.59 3.19 4.73
CA VAL A 83 -14.15 3.38 3.34
C VAL A 83 -14.58 2.17 2.51
N PRO A 84 -15.19 2.36 1.32
CA PRO A 84 -15.52 1.25 0.44
C PRO A 84 -14.23 0.65 -0.14
N ILE A 85 -14.02 -0.65 0.07
CA ILE A 85 -12.90 -1.42 -0.48
C ILE A 85 -13.48 -2.65 -1.17
N ASP A 86 -13.15 -2.84 -2.45
CA ASP A 86 -13.55 -4.02 -3.21
C ASP A 86 -12.36 -5.01 -3.35
N TYR A 87 -11.13 -4.50 -3.39
CA TYR A 87 -9.92 -5.32 -3.55
C TYR A 87 -8.66 -4.60 -3.03
N MET A 88 -7.62 -5.37 -2.73
CA MET A 88 -6.27 -4.86 -2.42
C MET A 88 -5.41 -4.84 -3.68
N ALA A 89 -4.89 -3.67 -4.04
CA ALA A 89 -4.08 -3.49 -5.26
C ALA A 89 -2.58 -3.67 -5.02
N SER A 90 -2.02 -3.10 -3.95
CA SER A 90 -0.58 -3.09 -3.69
C SER A 90 -0.25 -2.77 -2.24
N PHE A 91 0.99 -3.09 -1.85
CA PHE A 91 1.57 -2.71 -0.56
C PHE A 91 2.89 -1.96 -0.77
N ASN A 92 3.15 -0.96 0.05
CA ASN A 92 4.37 -0.16 0.02
C ASN A 92 4.82 0.13 1.44
N TYR A 93 6.07 -0.19 1.76
CA TYR A 93 6.65 0.14 3.06
C TYR A 93 7.44 1.44 2.96
N ASP A 94 7.14 2.39 3.86
CA ASP A 94 7.92 3.63 4.02
C ASP A 94 8.96 3.45 5.13
N PRO A 95 10.24 3.34 4.78
CA PRO A 95 11.30 3.16 5.78
C PRO A 95 11.54 4.42 6.63
N THR A 96 11.12 5.60 6.16
CA THR A 96 11.31 6.86 6.90
C THR A 96 10.29 6.98 8.03
N GLU A 97 9.03 6.68 7.75
CA GLU A 97 7.97 6.70 8.76
C GLU A 97 7.78 5.34 9.44
N GLN A 98 8.48 4.31 8.97
CA GLN A 98 8.35 2.92 9.42
C GLN A 98 6.89 2.43 9.36
N ARG A 99 6.21 2.74 8.24
CA ARG A 99 4.80 2.42 8.03
C ARG A 99 4.59 1.56 6.80
N LEU A 100 3.74 0.54 6.95
CA LEU A 100 3.23 -0.22 5.81
C LEU A 100 1.95 0.44 5.32
N TYR A 101 1.91 0.75 4.03
CA TYR A 101 0.73 1.27 3.34
C TYR A 101 0.14 0.22 2.41
N MET A 102 -1.17 0.09 2.46
CA MET A 102 -1.98 -0.71 1.55
C MET A 102 -2.73 0.23 0.60
N ALA A 103 -2.61 -0.02 -0.69
CA ALA A 103 -3.47 0.60 -1.70
C ALA A 103 -4.64 -0.34 -1.99
N ALA A 104 -5.86 0.10 -1.72
CA ALA A 104 -7.07 -0.68 -1.90
C ALA A 104 -8.03 0.05 -2.83
N GLY A 105 -8.59 -0.65 -3.79
CA GLY A 105 -9.41 -0.07 -4.85
C GLY A 105 -10.90 -0.35 -4.72
N THR A 106 -11.67 0.48 -5.42
CA THR A 106 -13.07 0.24 -5.70
C THR A 106 -13.28 -0.14 -7.17
N ASN A 107 -14.37 -0.87 -7.45
CA ASN A 107 -14.75 -1.18 -8.85
C ASN A 107 -15.04 0.08 -9.68
N GLY A 108 -15.28 1.21 -9.04
CA GLY A 108 -15.51 2.51 -9.67
C GLY A 108 -14.23 3.26 -10.08
N GLY A 109 -13.04 2.77 -9.69
CA GLY A 109 -11.76 3.34 -10.07
C GLY A 109 -11.11 4.25 -9.03
N ASP A 110 -11.72 4.45 -7.86
CA ASP A 110 -11.08 5.13 -6.76
C ASP A 110 -10.07 4.19 -6.07
N LEU A 111 -8.92 4.73 -5.65
CA LEU A 111 -7.89 4.01 -4.92
C LEU A 111 -7.67 4.66 -3.56
N HIS A 112 -7.86 3.91 -2.50
CA HIS A 112 -7.68 4.34 -1.12
C HIS A 112 -6.32 3.90 -0.60
N LEU A 113 -5.58 4.81 0.03
CA LEU A 113 -4.36 4.49 0.75
C LEU A 113 -4.70 4.33 2.23
N LEU A 114 -4.34 3.18 2.80
CA LEU A 114 -4.53 2.86 4.20
C LEU A 114 -3.19 2.52 4.85
N HIS A 115 -2.95 3.05 6.04
CA HIS A 115 -1.87 2.60 6.89
C HIS A 115 -2.27 1.30 7.58
N VAL A 116 -1.43 0.27 7.46
CA VAL A 116 -1.61 -1.02 8.09
C VAL A 116 -0.86 -1.01 9.42
N GLY A 117 -1.61 -0.82 10.51
CA GLY A 117 -1.07 -0.89 11.87
C GLY A 117 -1.10 -2.31 12.42
N ALA A 118 -0.68 -2.49 13.67
CA ALA A 118 -0.61 -3.81 14.32
C ALA A 118 -1.97 -4.49 14.57
N GLY A 119 -3.07 -3.77 14.43
CA GLY A 119 -4.44 -4.31 14.63
C GLY A 119 -5.52 -3.38 14.07
N SER A 120 -5.15 -2.44 13.22
CA SER A 120 -6.08 -1.48 12.62
C SER A 120 -5.66 -1.09 11.21
N LEU A 121 -6.65 -0.78 10.38
CA LEU A 121 -6.47 -0.16 9.07
C LEU A 121 -6.93 1.29 9.19
N GLU A 122 -6.02 2.23 9.00
CA GLU A 122 -6.28 3.66 9.09
C GLU A 122 -6.31 4.26 7.68
N HIS A 123 -7.44 4.87 7.30
CA HIS A 123 -7.55 5.56 6.03
C HIS A 123 -6.71 6.84 6.04
N VAL A 124 -5.79 6.94 5.08
CA VAL A 124 -4.88 8.08 4.94
C VAL A 124 -5.36 9.03 3.86
N GLN A 125 -5.71 8.49 2.68
CA GLN A 125 -6.04 9.30 1.53
C GLN A 125 -6.81 8.50 0.47
N VAL A 126 -7.54 9.22 -0.40
CA VAL A 126 -8.14 8.68 -1.61
C VAL A 126 -7.52 9.34 -2.85
N LEU A 127 -7.19 8.51 -3.85
CA LEU A 127 -6.85 8.90 -5.20
C LEU A 127 -8.10 8.71 -6.06
N ALA A 128 -8.90 9.77 -6.18
CA ALA A 128 -10.20 9.73 -6.84
C ALA A 128 -10.18 10.41 -8.21
N ALA A 129 -11.11 10.03 -9.09
CA ALA A 129 -11.31 10.60 -10.42
C ALA A 129 -10.15 10.43 -11.42
N GLY A 130 -9.14 9.60 -11.11
CA GLY A 130 -8.06 9.26 -12.04
C GLY A 130 -8.45 8.15 -13.02
N HIS A 131 -9.38 7.29 -12.61
CA HIS A 131 -9.80 6.11 -13.36
C HIS A 131 -11.31 5.90 -13.31
N ALA A 132 -11.83 5.15 -14.29
CA ALA A 132 -13.22 4.73 -14.36
C ALA A 132 -13.39 3.19 -14.35
N GLY A 133 -12.34 2.46 -13.99
CA GLY A 133 -12.28 1.01 -13.91
C GLY A 133 -11.26 0.54 -12.87
N ILE A 134 -11.19 -0.77 -12.69
CA ILE A 134 -10.34 -1.41 -11.67
C ILE A 134 -8.87 -1.02 -11.86
N VAL A 135 -8.25 -0.49 -10.81
CA VAL A 135 -6.82 -0.16 -10.78
C VAL A 135 -6.02 -1.45 -10.54
N ARG A 136 -5.20 -1.84 -11.53
CA ARG A 136 -4.40 -3.08 -11.48
C ARG A 136 -2.96 -2.86 -11.10
N GLY A 137 -2.44 -1.66 -11.33
CA GLY A 137 -1.08 -1.29 -11.02
C GLY A 137 -1.02 -0.02 -10.18
N PHE A 138 -0.19 -0.04 -9.13
CA PHE A 138 0.14 1.11 -8.32
C PHE A 138 1.63 1.08 -7.98
N SER A 139 2.32 2.17 -8.25
CA SER A 139 3.72 2.36 -7.89
C SER A 139 3.89 3.73 -7.27
N TRP A 140 4.49 3.77 -6.10
CA TRP A 140 4.70 4.99 -5.33
C TRP A 140 6.19 5.22 -5.07
N ASP A 141 6.74 6.30 -5.61
CA ASP A 141 8.08 6.76 -5.24
C ASP A 141 7.99 7.67 -4.00
N LEU A 142 8.26 7.08 -2.86
CA LEU A 142 8.22 7.75 -1.55
C LEU A 142 9.22 8.91 -1.42
N ARG A 143 10.30 8.95 -2.24
CA ARG A 143 11.29 10.03 -2.20
C ARG A 143 10.80 11.30 -2.86
N THR A 144 10.00 11.15 -3.91
CA THR A 144 9.49 12.28 -4.71
C THR A 144 8.02 12.56 -4.45
N ASP A 145 7.37 11.74 -3.60
CA ASP A 145 5.93 11.76 -3.35
C ASP A 145 5.11 11.76 -4.66
N ARG A 146 5.56 10.93 -5.61
CA ARG A 146 4.86 10.70 -6.87
C ARG A 146 4.36 9.28 -6.93
N ALA A 147 3.14 9.12 -7.41
CA ALA A 147 2.59 7.80 -7.65
C ALA A 147 2.07 7.68 -9.09
N VAL A 148 2.13 6.47 -9.62
CA VAL A 148 1.55 6.12 -10.92
C VAL A 148 0.56 5.00 -10.71
N THR A 149 -0.61 5.11 -11.32
CA THR A 149 -1.63 4.08 -11.35
C THR A 149 -1.96 3.69 -12.77
N GLY A 150 -2.27 2.42 -12.98
CA GLY A 150 -2.77 1.88 -14.24
C GLY A 150 -4.04 1.07 -14.01
N ALA A 151 -5.04 1.25 -14.86
CA ALA A 151 -6.35 0.64 -14.69
C ALA A 151 -6.88 -0.04 -15.97
N GLU A 152 -7.95 -0.81 -15.81
CA GLU A 152 -8.63 -1.52 -16.92
C GLU A 152 -9.32 -0.57 -17.91
N ASP A 153 -9.47 0.71 -17.57
CA ASP A 153 -9.94 1.75 -18.48
C ASP A 153 -8.91 2.16 -19.56
N GLY A 154 -7.72 1.50 -19.54
CA GLY A 154 -6.62 1.75 -20.48
C GLY A 154 -5.82 3.02 -20.21
N ARG A 155 -5.99 3.64 -19.04
CA ARG A 155 -5.30 4.88 -18.66
C ARG A 155 -4.19 4.63 -17.68
N LEU A 156 -3.17 5.51 -17.74
CA LEU A 156 -2.17 5.70 -16.72
C LEU A 156 -2.39 7.09 -16.10
N SER A 157 -2.46 7.15 -14.78
CA SER A 157 -2.59 8.42 -14.04
C SER A 157 -1.34 8.66 -13.21
N LEU A 158 -0.81 9.88 -13.30
CA LEU A 158 0.30 10.35 -12.47
C LEU A 158 -0.27 11.21 -11.34
N TRP A 159 0.15 10.93 -10.13
CA TRP A 159 -0.28 11.62 -8.91
C TRP A 159 0.91 12.33 -8.27
N THR A 160 0.67 13.51 -7.73
CA THR A 160 1.70 14.28 -7.02
C THR A 160 1.11 15.03 -5.86
N THR A 161 1.90 15.23 -4.81
CA THR A 161 1.56 16.07 -3.66
C THR A 161 1.76 17.55 -3.95
N HIS A 162 2.52 17.89 -5.01
CA HIS A 162 2.70 19.28 -5.41
C HIS A 162 1.49 19.73 -6.22
N GLU A 163 0.84 20.83 -5.80
CA GLU A 163 -0.12 21.50 -6.66
C GLU A 163 0.58 21.87 -7.98
N PRO A 164 -0.04 21.58 -9.15
CA PRO A 164 0.50 22.07 -10.41
C PRO A 164 0.63 23.58 -10.28
N ALA A 165 1.80 24.13 -10.64
CA ALA A 165 2.02 25.57 -10.65
C ALA A 165 0.88 26.18 -11.47
N ARG A 166 -0.04 26.87 -10.82
CA ARG A 166 -1.11 27.59 -11.50
C ARG A 166 -0.43 28.55 -12.47
N THR A 167 -0.57 28.26 -13.75
CA THR A 167 -0.28 29.23 -14.78
C THR A 167 -1.28 30.38 -14.56
N THR A 168 -0.90 31.39 -13.79
CA THR A 168 -1.68 32.60 -13.60
C THR A 168 -1.67 33.32 -14.92
N ALA A 169 -2.66 33.07 -15.76
CA ALA A 169 -3.11 34.04 -16.71
C ALA A 169 -3.55 35.25 -15.86
N ALA A 170 -2.79 36.32 -15.95
CA ALA A 170 -2.98 37.53 -15.17
C ALA A 170 -4.39 38.10 -15.43
N VAL A 171 -5.24 38.03 -14.40
CA VAL A 171 -6.38 38.94 -14.26
C VAL A 171 -6.08 39.78 -13.02
N SER A 172 -5.74 41.02 -13.26
CA SER A 172 -5.56 42.05 -12.26
C SER A 172 -6.88 42.32 -11.51
N GLY A 173 -6.87 42.09 -10.18
CA GLY A 173 -7.96 42.42 -9.28
C GLY A 173 -7.46 42.45 -7.85
N SER A 174 -7.34 43.66 -7.30
CA SER A 174 -6.90 43.97 -5.94
C SER A 174 -7.85 43.43 -4.86
N GLY A 175 -7.30 42.89 -3.75
CA GLY A 175 -8.06 42.58 -2.55
C GLY A 175 -7.19 41.99 -1.44
N SER A 176 -6.90 42.78 -0.43
CA SER A 176 -6.15 42.50 0.78
C SER A 176 -6.90 41.61 1.75
N GLY A 177 -6.22 40.63 2.37
CA GLY A 177 -6.75 39.87 3.49
C GLY A 177 -5.70 38.95 4.12
N ALA A 178 -5.10 39.37 5.22
CA ALA A 178 -4.17 38.58 6.02
C ALA A 178 -4.91 37.54 6.86
N GLY A 179 -4.47 36.28 6.82
CA GLY A 179 -4.93 35.22 7.68
C GLY A 179 -3.78 34.24 7.97
N SER A 180 -3.26 34.30 9.18
CA SER A 180 -2.27 33.38 9.72
C SER A 180 -2.82 31.97 9.83
N ARG A 181 -2.11 30.97 9.25
CA ARG A 181 -2.40 29.54 9.45
C ARG A 181 -1.18 28.89 10.10
N SER A 182 -1.46 28.22 11.23
CA SER A 182 -0.56 27.33 11.94
C SER A 182 -0.26 26.11 11.07
N GLU A 183 1.03 25.83 10.84
CA GLU A 183 1.50 24.64 10.16
C GLU A 183 1.39 23.42 11.09
N SER A 184 0.51 22.48 10.74
CA SER A 184 0.61 21.09 11.15
C SER A 184 1.26 20.33 9.99
N SER A 185 2.39 19.66 10.26
CA SER A 185 3.11 18.86 9.25
C SER A 185 2.31 17.59 8.92
N SER A 186 1.37 17.69 7.99
CA SER A 186 0.79 16.55 7.30
C SER A 186 1.39 16.47 5.90
N ARG A 187 1.85 15.28 5.47
CA ARG A 187 2.22 15.05 4.05
C ARG A 187 1.13 15.59 3.14
N GLY A 188 1.53 16.28 2.07
CA GLY A 188 0.60 16.86 1.11
C GLY A 188 -0.30 15.80 0.48
N ARG A 189 -1.55 16.16 0.15
CA ARG A 189 -2.49 15.27 -0.53
C ARG A 189 -2.09 15.10 -1.99
N PHE A 190 -2.20 13.86 -2.51
CA PHE A 190 -2.04 13.59 -3.94
C PHE A 190 -3.18 14.21 -4.76
N SER A 191 -2.83 14.77 -5.91
CA SER A 191 -3.78 15.30 -6.89
C SER A 191 -3.45 14.74 -8.28
N PRO A 192 -4.44 14.39 -9.14
CA PRO A 192 -4.18 14.01 -10.52
C PRO A 192 -3.72 15.23 -11.34
N TYR A 193 -2.88 14.95 -12.35
CA TYR A 193 -2.52 15.92 -13.39
C TYR A 193 -3.57 15.98 -14.47
#